data_03268673d5d696dd429ff443b190d8d1
#
_entry.id   03268673d5d696dd429ff443b190d8d1
#
_cell.length_a   1.000
_cell.length_b   1.000
_cell.length_c   1.000
_cell.angle_alpha   90.00
_cell.angle_beta   90.00
_cell.angle_gamma   90.00
#
_symmetry.space_group_name_H-M   'P 1'
#
loop_
_entity.id
_entity.type
_entity.pdbx_description
1 polymer ?
#
loop_
_entity_poly.entity_id
_entity_poly.type
_entity_poly.pdbx_seq_one_letter_code
_entity_poly.pdbx_strand_id
1 'polypeptide(L)'
;MIVYFADRDLNLLGCASTDLPEGITILEDEKNEDIESGEKTFSVTFTYDNKTRELVTGTVAVGNFLLRSAGGENEFYTIVTTEHNTEDRTVNAYCEDAGLDLLNSEAPAKEFDSAHDCAYYVNYYLKAGWSIGINELTSGTRTLKWDGDNTVTERLLSIVNSFDGELGFSYEINQLTITARHVDLYKHRGSTDITHQLRLGADIKSITTNKSVEELATAFNVKGGTLKGQDTPINLSGANYSSDGTTTHTPADPDDDYQIVGKQVRCISAMEKWASKLDTDGLLVRQYQYDTTNKQTLFSHAVAELRKVINEVVTYDIEFISFPEDARLGDWVNVVDDEDNLYLEGRILALKKSAVLHETTATLGEWIIRGSGISERLIALADEVRQQALSATSITINSSNGLIFNNTAINTTLTAIVYYGEEAITTQTRLEEIFGDDVRVKWYQNGSLINTGFTYNVTSANTSESYTVKVED
;
A
#
# COMPACT_ATOMS: atom_id res chain seq x y z
N MET A 1 15.17 25.42 9.90
CA MET A 1 15.07 25.17 8.44
C MET A 1 15.96 26.13 7.66
N ILE A 2 16.60 25.70 6.58
CA ILE A 2 17.36 26.56 5.65
C ILE A 2 16.87 26.27 4.24
N VAL A 3 16.68 27.34 3.44
CA VAL A 3 16.39 27.28 2.01
C VAL A 3 17.39 28.12 1.25
N TYR A 4 17.74 27.69 0.02
CA TYR A 4 18.63 28.39 -0.87
C TYR A 4 17.88 28.83 -2.12
N PHE A 5 18.25 29.97 -2.67
CA PHE A 5 17.67 30.51 -3.87
C PHE A 5 18.67 30.53 -5.01
N ALA A 6 18.21 30.16 -6.21
CA ALA A 6 19.01 30.25 -7.42
C ALA A 6 18.21 30.91 -8.54
N ASP A 7 18.92 31.56 -9.46
CA ASP A 7 18.33 32.06 -10.71
C ASP A 7 18.10 30.92 -11.72
N ARG A 8 17.60 31.26 -12.91
CA ARG A 8 17.32 30.29 -13.99
C ARG A 8 18.60 29.62 -14.55
N ASP A 9 19.75 30.24 -14.35
CA ASP A 9 21.06 29.68 -14.72
C ASP A 9 21.69 28.87 -13.58
N LEU A 10 20.94 28.66 -12.47
CA LEU A 10 21.37 27.98 -11.24
C LEU A 10 22.51 28.70 -10.49
N ASN A 11 22.67 30.01 -10.69
CA ASN A 11 23.56 30.81 -9.84
C ASN A 11 22.89 31.05 -8.49
N LEU A 12 23.66 30.84 -7.40
CA LEU A 12 23.17 31.08 -6.04
C LEU A 12 22.91 32.57 -5.84
N LEU A 13 21.69 32.94 -5.46
CA LEU A 13 21.27 34.31 -5.14
C LEU A 13 21.37 34.63 -3.64
N GLY A 14 21.17 33.61 -2.79
CA GLY A 14 21.17 33.77 -1.34
C GLY A 14 20.53 32.59 -0.62
N CYS A 15 20.37 32.74 0.69
CA CYS A 15 19.66 31.77 1.52
C CYS A 15 18.76 32.47 2.53
N ALA A 16 17.73 31.74 2.97
CA ALA A 16 16.87 32.11 4.09
C ALA A 16 16.87 31.03 5.15
N SER A 17 16.65 31.41 6.40
CA SER A 17 16.63 30.48 7.53
C SER A 17 15.67 30.93 8.61
N THR A 18 15.20 29.99 9.42
CA THR A 18 14.48 30.28 10.68
C THR A 18 15.40 30.86 11.76
N ASP A 19 16.73 30.67 11.67
CA ASP A 19 17.68 30.89 12.79
C ASP A 19 18.80 31.87 12.47
N LEU A 20 18.87 32.47 11.26
CA LEU A 20 19.94 33.41 10.90
C LEU A 20 19.59 34.85 11.32
N PRO A 21 20.37 35.48 12.23
CA PRO A 21 20.02 36.80 12.80
C PRO A 21 20.08 37.97 11.82
N GLU A 22 20.85 37.88 10.74
CA GLU A 22 21.09 38.96 9.76
C GLU A 22 20.79 38.56 8.32
N GLY A 23 20.04 37.45 8.12
CA GLY A 23 19.67 36.94 6.80
C GLY A 23 18.19 37.19 6.47
N ILE A 24 17.75 36.58 5.37
CA ILE A 24 16.35 36.47 5.06
C ILE A 24 15.73 35.51 6.07
N THR A 25 14.74 35.98 6.84
CA THR A 25 14.08 35.19 7.88
C THR A 25 12.84 34.54 7.35
N ILE A 26 12.67 33.25 7.61
CA ILE A 26 11.47 32.49 7.33
C ILE A 26 10.50 32.65 8.49
N LEU A 27 9.28 33.07 8.20
CA LEU A 27 8.21 33.30 9.20
C LEU A 27 7.26 32.12 9.27
N GLU A 28 6.84 31.60 8.12
CA GLU A 28 5.89 30.51 7.98
C GLU A 28 6.27 29.65 6.78
N ASP A 29 5.93 28.37 6.85
CA ASP A 29 6.07 27.45 5.72
C ASP A 29 4.95 26.42 5.71
N GLU A 30 4.67 25.93 4.51
CA GLU A 30 3.72 24.85 4.29
C GLU A 30 4.13 24.04 3.08
N LYS A 31 4.41 22.76 3.28
CA LYS A 31 4.67 21.79 2.21
C LYS A 31 3.45 20.89 2.05
N ASN A 32 2.95 20.74 0.84
CA ASN A 32 1.89 19.80 0.50
C ASN A 32 2.41 18.77 -0.50
N GLU A 33 2.04 17.52 -0.27
CA GLU A 33 2.32 16.39 -1.15
C GLU A 33 1.06 15.54 -1.29
N ASP A 34 0.79 15.06 -2.51
CA ASP A 34 -0.38 14.22 -2.81
C ASP A 34 -0.01 13.14 -3.82
N ILE A 35 -0.41 11.89 -3.55
CA ILE A 35 -0.08 10.73 -4.39
C ILE A 35 -0.90 10.74 -5.69
N GLU A 36 -2.19 11.04 -5.59
CA GLU A 36 -3.12 10.90 -6.73
C GLU A 36 -2.82 11.90 -7.83
N SER A 37 -2.58 13.15 -7.44
CA SER A 37 -2.21 14.22 -8.38
C SER A 37 -0.72 14.21 -8.73
N GLY A 38 0.13 13.58 -7.92
CA GLY A 38 1.59 13.69 -7.99
C GLY A 38 2.09 15.09 -7.62
N GLU A 39 1.24 15.91 -6.98
CA GLU A 39 1.54 17.28 -6.63
C GLU A 39 2.52 17.36 -5.45
N LYS A 40 3.49 18.28 -5.55
CA LYS A 40 4.40 18.66 -4.48
C LYS A 40 4.57 20.17 -4.52
N THR A 41 4.02 20.86 -3.54
CA THR A 41 4.06 22.31 -3.44
C THR A 41 4.69 22.78 -2.15
N PHE A 42 5.22 23.99 -2.14
CA PHE A 42 5.85 24.61 -0.99
C PHE A 42 5.52 26.09 -0.94
N SER A 43 4.73 26.49 0.04
CA SER A 43 4.47 27.90 0.34
C SER A 43 5.34 28.37 1.48
N VAL A 44 5.98 29.52 1.35
CA VAL A 44 6.87 30.04 2.38
C VAL A 44 6.83 31.55 2.45
N THR A 45 6.72 32.07 3.68
CA THR A 45 6.65 33.50 3.97
C THR A 45 7.97 33.97 4.55
N PHE A 46 8.55 35.00 3.92
CA PHE A 46 9.80 35.64 4.34
C PHE A 46 9.51 37.02 4.87
N THR A 47 10.24 37.43 5.93
CA THR A 47 10.20 38.80 6.43
C THR A 47 11.40 39.59 5.94
N TYR A 48 11.23 40.93 5.87
CA TYR A 48 12.31 41.86 5.52
C TYR A 48 12.24 43.13 6.36
N ASP A 49 13.38 43.76 6.56
CA ASP A 49 13.52 45.12 7.06
C ASP A 49 13.91 46.11 5.96
N ASN A 50 14.15 47.37 6.31
CA ASN A 50 14.56 48.39 5.34
C ASN A 50 15.92 48.09 4.66
N LYS A 51 16.77 47.29 5.29
CA LYS A 51 18.12 46.95 4.75
C LYS A 51 18.03 45.73 3.83
N THR A 52 17.18 44.79 4.19
CA THR A 52 17.07 43.48 3.48
C THR A 52 15.97 43.48 2.40
N ARG A 53 15.16 44.54 2.28
CA ARG A 53 14.05 44.62 1.35
C ARG A 53 14.43 44.30 -0.10
N GLU A 54 15.44 44.99 -0.64
CA GLU A 54 15.88 44.80 -2.04
C GLU A 54 16.42 43.39 -2.24
N LEU A 55 17.19 42.88 -1.26
CA LEU A 55 17.70 41.52 -1.28
C LEU A 55 16.55 40.50 -1.33
N VAL A 56 15.56 40.61 -0.44
CA VAL A 56 14.42 39.66 -0.35
C VAL A 56 13.60 39.73 -1.64
N THR A 57 13.19 40.91 -2.08
CA THR A 57 12.35 41.06 -3.27
C THR A 57 13.07 40.65 -4.58
N GLY A 58 14.40 40.80 -4.63
CA GLY A 58 15.19 40.36 -5.79
C GLY A 58 15.49 38.85 -5.78
N THR A 59 15.61 38.27 -4.61
CA THR A 59 15.91 36.85 -4.43
C THR A 59 14.64 35.99 -4.50
N VAL A 60 13.59 36.40 -3.78
CA VAL A 60 12.28 35.76 -3.77
C VAL A 60 11.45 36.31 -4.94
N ALA A 61 11.79 35.92 -6.15
CA ALA A 61 11.16 36.42 -7.37
C ALA A 61 10.56 35.28 -8.21
N VAL A 62 9.46 35.57 -8.87
CA VAL A 62 8.81 34.60 -9.78
C VAL A 62 9.80 34.11 -10.81
N GLY A 63 9.84 32.82 -11.02
CA GLY A 63 10.74 32.14 -11.94
C GLY A 63 12.08 31.72 -11.33
N ASN A 64 12.49 32.26 -10.18
CA ASN A 64 13.66 31.75 -9.46
C ASN A 64 13.37 30.38 -8.85
N PHE A 65 14.43 29.68 -8.51
CA PHE A 65 14.36 28.37 -7.85
C PHE A 65 14.60 28.45 -6.35
N LEU A 66 13.95 27.57 -5.63
CA LEU A 66 14.14 27.33 -4.21
C LEU A 66 14.64 25.89 -4.02
N LEU A 67 15.74 25.72 -3.31
CA LEU A 67 16.37 24.43 -3.00
C LEU A 67 16.42 24.24 -1.49
N ARG A 68 16.11 23.06 -1.02
CA ARG A 68 16.34 22.65 0.37
C ARG A 68 16.65 21.16 0.46
N SER A 69 17.21 20.74 1.60
CA SER A 69 17.29 19.33 1.98
C SER A 69 16.54 19.14 3.28
N ALA A 70 15.57 18.24 3.29
CA ALA A 70 14.73 17.95 4.43
C ALA A 70 14.46 16.44 4.50
N GLY A 71 14.55 15.86 5.72
CA GLY A 71 14.27 14.43 5.93
C GLY A 71 15.18 13.47 5.13
N GLY A 72 16.35 13.93 4.68
CA GLY A 72 17.26 13.16 3.84
C GLY A 72 16.95 13.22 2.34
N GLU A 73 15.95 13.99 1.93
CA GLU A 73 15.57 14.22 0.54
C GLU A 73 16.02 15.60 0.08
N ASN A 74 16.43 15.70 -1.19
CA ASN A 74 16.67 16.95 -1.84
C ASN A 74 15.40 17.44 -2.52
N GLU A 75 15.05 18.68 -2.26
CA GLU A 75 13.85 19.33 -2.81
C GLU A 75 14.26 20.51 -3.69
N PHE A 76 13.62 20.59 -4.83
CA PHE A 76 13.87 21.60 -5.84
C PHE A 76 12.55 22.13 -6.37
N TYR A 77 12.28 23.41 -6.13
CA TYR A 77 11.03 24.09 -6.48
C TYR A 77 11.26 25.27 -7.40
N THR A 78 10.27 25.58 -8.22
CA THR A 78 10.14 26.83 -8.97
C THR A 78 9.20 27.77 -8.22
N ILE A 79 9.58 29.02 -8.00
CA ILE A 79 8.72 30.06 -7.46
C ILE A 79 7.72 30.47 -8.56
N VAL A 80 6.45 30.09 -8.38
CA VAL A 80 5.38 30.32 -9.39
C VAL A 80 4.72 31.66 -9.17
N THR A 81 4.38 31.98 -7.92
CA THR A 81 3.79 33.27 -7.56
C THR A 81 4.45 33.86 -6.31
N THR A 82 4.45 35.18 -6.22
CA THR A 82 4.87 35.90 -5.01
C THR A 82 3.82 36.94 -4.64
N GLU A 83 3.52 37.04 -3.35
CA GLU A 83 2.68 38.10 -2.79
C GLU A 83 3.51 38.94 -1.83
N HIS A 84 3.55 40.26 -2.10
CA HIS A 84 4.33 41.21 -1.31
C HIS A 84 3.39 42.06 -0.47
N ASN A 85 3.43 41.86 0.85
CA ASN A 85 2.70 42.68 1.81
C ASN A 85 3.62 43.74 2.42
N THR A 86 3.38 45.02 2.10
CA THR A 86 4.19 46.13 2.58
C THR A 86 3.86 46.56 4.01
N GLU A 87 2.67 46.27 4.51
CA GLU A 87 2.23 46.55 5.88
C GLU A 87 2.95 45.61 6.86
N ASP A 88 2.90 44.30 6.60
CA ASP A 88 3.53 43.26 7.40
C ASP A 88 5.01 43.08 7.10
N ARG A 89 5.51 43.71 6.02
CA ARG A 89 6.87 43.56 5.53
C ARG A 89 7.24 42.10 5.21
N THR A 90 6.37 41.43 4.51
CA THR A 90 6.53 40.04 4.12
C THR A 90 6.49 39.85 2.63
N VAL A 91 7.14 38.79 2.17
CA VAL A 91 6.97 38.21 0.83
C VAL A 91 6.60 36.75 1.00
N ASN A 92 5.41 36.37 0.56
CA ASN A 92 5.00 35.00 0.45
C ASN A 92 5.37 34.48 -0.95
N ALA A 93 5.97 33.30 -1.03
CA ALA A 93 6.26 32.59 -2.27
C ALA A 93 5.48 31.28 -2.30
N TYR A 94 4.68 31.10 -3.33
CA TYR A 94 4.11 29.79 -3.67
C TYR A 94 5.00 29.14 -4.71
N CYS A 95 5.46 27.93 -4.39
CA CYS A 95 6.40 27.17 -5.19
C CYS A 95 5.84 25.81 -5.55
N GLU A 96 6.09 25.37 -6.78
CA GLU A 96 5.77 24.02 -7.25
C GLU A 96 7.06 23.23 -7.47
N ASP A 97 6.99 21.91 -7.36
CA ASP A 97 8.11 21.04 -7.70
C ASP A 97 8.66 21.41 -9.08
N ALA A 98 9.95 21.61 -9.18
CA ALA A 98 10.57 22.07 -10.41
C ALA A 98 10.45 21.07 -11.57
N GLY A 99 10.09 19.82 -11.27
CA GLY A 99 9.70 18.82 -12.26
C GLY A 99 8.47 19.22 -13.03
N LEU A 100 7.45 19.76 -12.34
CA LEU A 100 6.21 20.24 -12.98
C LEU A 100 6.48 21.41 -13.95
N ASP A 101 7.28 22.39 -13.52
CA ASP A 101 7.64 23.53 -14.37
C ASP A 101 8.43 23.11 -15.62
N LEU A 102 9.44 22.26 -15.44
CA LEU A 102 10.31 21.84 -16.54
C LEU A 102 9.65 20.87 -17.53
N LEU A 103 8.67 20.13 -17.08
CA LEU A 103 7.87 19.21 -17.89
C LEU A 103 6.61 19.87 -18.47
N ASN A 104 6.32 21.11 -18.07
CA ASN A 104 5.14 21.83 -18.52
C ASN A 104 5.25 22.27 -20.00
N SER A 105 5.15 21.31 -20.87
CA SER A 105 5.08 21.47 -22.32
C SER A 105 3.98 20.60 -22.89
N GLU A 106 3.55 20.93 -24.09
CA GLU A 106 2.48 20.25 -24.79
C GLU A 106 2.89 18.81 -25.17
N ALA A 107 2.03 17.86 -24.85
CA ALA A 107 2.07 16.47 -25.30
C ALA A 107 0.85 16.24 -26.21
N PRO A 108 1.02 16.29 -27.54
CA PRO A 108 -0.10 16.17 -28.48
C PRO A 108 -0.75 14.80 -28.44
N ALA A 109 -1.95 14.72 -29.01
CA ALA A 109 -2.65 13.46 -29.26
C ALA A 109 -1.74 12.46 -29.94
N LYS A 110 -1.72 11.23 -29.45
CA LYS A 110 -0.81 10.19 -29.95
C LYS A 110 -1.43 8.80 -29.81
N GLU A 111 -1.36 8.03 -30.89
CA GLU A 111 -1.64 6.59 -30.91
C GLU A 111 -0.33 5.83 -31.18
N PHE A 112 -0.06 4.81 -30.38
CA PHE A 112 1.08 3.91 -30.54
C PHE A 112 0.62 2.62 -31.22
N ASP A 113 1.38 2.16 -32.21
CA ASP A 113 1.02 1.01 -33.05
C ASP A 113 1.26 -0.36 -32.38
N SER A 114 2.02 -0.38 -31.28
CA SER A 114 2.41 -1.59 -30.57
C SER A 114 2.43 -1.39 -29.07
N ALA A 115 2.38 -2.52 -28.33
CA ALA A 115 2.47 -2.51 -26.89
C ALA A 115 3.93 -2.33 -26.43
N HIS A 116 4.14 -1.40 -25.51
CA HIS A 116 5.43 -1.12 -24.88
C HIS A 116 5.30 -1.10 -23.35
N ASP A 117 6.42 -1.17 -22.65
CA ASP A 117 6.50 -1.02 -21.20
C ASP A 117 6.35 0.45 -20.76
N CYS A 118 6.18 0.67 -19.47
CA CYS A 118 6.02 2.00 -18.89
C CYS A 118 7.22 2.89 -19.20
N ALA A 119 8.43 2.37 -19.03
CA ALA A 119 9.67 3.12 -19.23
C ALA A 119 9.83 3.61 -20.67
N TYR A 120 9.40 2.84 -21.66
CA TYR A 120 9.39 3.27 -23.05
C TYR A 120 8.53 4.53 -23.27
N TYR A 121 7.30 4.53 -22.74
CA TYR A 121 6.39 5.66 -22.88
C TYR A 121 6.88 6.88 -22.12
N VAL A 122 7.40 6.71 -20.90
CA VAL A 122 7.97 7.80 -20.13
C VAL A 122 9.16 8.41 -20.86
N ASN A 123 10.12 7.61 -21.34
CA ASN A 123 11.28 8.10 -22.08
C ASN A 123 10.91 8.83 -23.38
N TYR A 124 9.77 8.47 -24.02
CA TYR A 124 9.30 9.16 -25.22
C TYR A 124 8.96 10.62 -24.96
N TYR A 125 8.46 10.96 -23.75
CA TYR A 125 8.06 12.31 -23.37
C TYR A 125 9.13 13.06 -22.55
N LEU A 126 10.16 12.37 -22.04
CA LEU A 126 11.22 13.02 -21.29
C LEU A 126 12.03 13.99 -22.16
N LYS A 127 12.34 15.15 -21.58
CA LYS A 127 13.22 16.15 -22.18
C LYS A 127 14.69 15.90 -21.85
N ALA A 128 15.57 16.52 -22.60
CA ALA A 128 17.01 16.47 -22.34
C ALA A 128 17.32 16.91 -20.89
N GLY A 129 18.20 16.15 -20.24
CA GLY A 129 18.60 16.39 -18.86
C GLY A 129 17.67 15.75 -17.81
N TRP A 130 16.64 15.04 -18.23
CA TRP A 130 15.80 14.19 -17.39
C TRP A 130 16.09 12.72 -17.69
N SER A 131 15.98 11.87 -16.70
CA SER A 131 16.10 10.41 -16.81
C SER A 131 15.11 9.74 -15.88
N ILE A 132 14.84 8.46 -16.10
CA ILE A 132 14.14 7.63 -15.13
C ILE A 132 15.12 7.33 -14.01
N GLY A 133 14.72 7.60 -12.77
CA GLY A 133 15.44 7.24 -11.56
C GLY A 133 15.00 5.86 -11.06
N ILE A 134 14.12 5.83 -10.05
CA ILE A 134 13.50 4.60 -9.57
C ILE A 134 12.55 4.07 -10.64
N ASN A 135 12.60 2.78 -10.93
CA ASN A 135 11.66 2.12 -11.82
C ASN A 135 11.23 0.76 -11.24
N GLU A 136 10.08 0.75 -10.62
CA GLU A 136 9.43 -0.46 -10.10
C GLU A 136 8.40 -1.05 -11.08
N LEU A 137 8.04 -0.30 -12.14
CA LEU A 137 7.07 -0.69 -13.16
C LEU A 137 7.75 -1.45 -14.31
N THR A 138 8.47 -2.52 -13.98
CA THR A 138 9.29 -3.29 -14.93
C THR A 138 8.54 -4.40 -15.65
N SER A 139 7.28 -4.65 -15.32
CA SER A 139 6.48 -5.74 -15.86
C SER A 139 5.26 -5.24 -16.64
N GLY A 140 4.89 -6.02 -17.64
CA GLY A 140 3.71 -5.73 -18.47
C GLY A 140 3.99 -4.76 -19.62
N THR A 141 3.22 -4.94 -20.69
CA THR A 141 3.22 -4.04 -21.86
C THR A 141 1.79 -3.67 -22.19
N ARG A 142 1.56 -2.42 -22.61
CA ARG A 142 0.24 -1.90 -23.00
C ARG A 142 0.36 -1.14 -24.31
N THR A 143 -0.69 -1.10 -25.10
CA THR A 143 -0.80 -0.19 -26.24
C THR A 143 -1.58 1.03 -25.79
N LEU A 144 -0.94 2.19 -25.74
CA LEU A 144 -1.55 3.41 -25.25
C LEU A 144 -1.96 4.34 -26.40
N LYS A 145 -3.06 5.05 -26.19
CA LYS A 145 -3.61 6.03 -27.12
C LYS A 145 -4.18 7.22 -26.34
N TRP A 146 -3.95 8.39 -26.85
CA TRP A 146 -4.55 9.63 -26.35
C TRP A 146 -5.13 10.42 -27.52
N ASP A 147 -6.42 10.72 -27.43
CA ASP A 147 -7.16 11.42 -28.48
C ASP A 147 -7.06 12.96 -28.37
N GLY A 148 -6.55 13.49 -27.25
CA GLY A 148 -6.42 14.90 -26.96
C GLY A 148 -5.00 15.31 -26.59
N ASP A 149 -4.75 16.62 -26.68
CA ASP A 149 -3.53 17.27 -26.25
C ASP A 149 -3.57 17.46 -24.72
N ASN A 150 -2.44 17.26 -24.05
CA ASN A 150 -2.26 17.42 -22.61
C ASN A 150 -0.90 18.08 -22.35
N THR A 151 -0.61 18.42 -21.10
CA THR A 151 0.75 18.70 -20.68
C THR A 151 1.59 17.42 -20.60
N VAL A 152 2.91 17.54 -20.66
CA VAL A 152 3.79 16.38 -20.49
C VAL A 152 3.60 15.74 -19.11
N THR A 153 3.41 16.54 -18.07
CA THR A 153 3.18 16.03 -16.70
C THR A 153 1.90 15.20 -16.59
N GLU A 154 0.77 15.72 -17.12
CA GLU A 154 -0.48 14.96 -17.18
C GLU A 154 -0.34 13.68 -18.01
N ARG A 155 0.46 13.74 -19.07
CA ARG A 155 0.75 12.58 -19.91
C ARG A 155 1.56 11.53 -19.17
N LEU A 156 2.59 11.94 -18.42
CA LEU A 156 3.39 11.02 -17.59
C LEU A 156 2.54 10.40 -16.49
N LEU A 157 1.70 11.18 -15.82
CA LEU A 157 0.75 10.67 -14.82
C LEU A 157 -0.22 9.64 -15.44
N SER A 158 -0.78 9.95 -16.61
CA SER A 158 -1.66 9.03 -17.35
C SER A 158 -0.94 7.73 -17.75
N ILE A 159 0.33 7.81 -18.17
CA ILE A 159 1.15 6.63 -18.48
C ILE A 159 1.30 5.77 -17.23
N VAL A 160 1.80 6.35 -16.15
CA VAL A 160 2.09 5.62 -14.90
C VAL A 160 0.83 4.99 -14.31
N ASN A 161 -0.28 5.73 -14.27
CA ASN A 161 -1.59 5.21 -13.85
C ASN A 161 -2.07 4.06 -14.74
N SER A 162 -1.77 4.10 -16.05
CA SER A 162 -2.10 2.98 -16.95
C SER A 162 -1.34 1.69 -16.62
N PHE A 163 -0.25 1.77 -15.86
CA PHE A 163 0.52 0.63 -15.37
C PHE A 163 0.30 0.36 -13.88
N ASP A 164 -0.77 0.93 -13.30
CA ASP A 164 -1.14 0.79 -11.89
C ASP A 164 0.01 1.22 -10.95
N GLY A 165 0.66 2.32 -11.29
CA GLY A 165 1.80 2.88 -10.58
C GLY A 165 1.60 4.33 -10.15
N GLU A 166 2.60 4.89 -9.49
CA GLU A 166 2.61 6.24 -8.93
C GLU A 166 3.84 7.02 -9.41
N LEU A 167 3.63 8.29 -9.73
CA LEU A 167 4.64 9.19 -10.26
C LEU A 167 5.34 9.95 -9.14
N GLY A 168 6.65 10.13 -9.25
CA GLY A 168 7.44 10.99 -8.39
C GLY A 168 8.55 11.71 -9.13
N PHE A 169 9.16 12.69 -8.44
CA PHE A 169 10.34 13.40 -8.94
C PHE A 169 11.41 13.39 -7.88
N SER A 170 12.67 13.19 -8.29
CA SER A 170 13.82 13.27 -7.40
C SER A 170 15.00 14.00 -8.05
N TYR A 171 15.85 14.55 -7.20
CA TYR A 171 16.93 15.43 -7.62
C TYR A 171 18.24 15.05 -6.91
N GLU A 172 19.31 14.96 -7.69
CA GLU A 172 20.65 14.90 -7.11
C GLU A 172 21.21 16.32 -7.03
N ILE A 173 21.51 16.76 -5.81
CA ILE A 173 22.08 18.07 -5.54
C ILE A 173 23.44 17.89 -4.88
N ASN A 174 24.48 18.42 -5.50
CA ASN A 174 25.82 18.43 -4.95
C ASN A 174 26.30 19.88 -4.80
N GLN A 175 26.59 20.31 -3.57
CA GLN A 175 27.04 21.67 -3.26
C GLN A 175 26.18 22.76 -3.94
N LEU A 176 24.84 22.64 -3.84
CA LEU A 176 23.85 23.52 -4.44
C LEU A 176 23.79 23.48 -5.99
N THR A 177 24.48 22.54 -6.62
CA THR A 177 24.37 22.29 -8.06
C THR A 177 23.53 21.04 -8.29
N ILE A 178 22.51 21.17 -9.14
CA ILE A 178 21.67 20.03 -9.54
C ILE A 178 22.47 19.22 -10.56
N THR A 179 22.84 18.00 -10.18
CA THR A 179 23.63 17.11 -11.02
C THR A 179 22.77 16.12 -11.82
N ALA A 180 21.59 15.75 -11.30
CA ALA A 180 20.64 14.92 -12.01
C ALA A 180 19.18 15.26 -11.63
N ARG A 181 18.26 14.97 -12.56
CA ARG A 181 16.82 15.15 -12.40
C ARG A 181 16.14 13.87 -12.87
N HIS A 182 15.29 13.32 -12.02
CA HIS A 182 14.68 12.02 -12.27
C HIS A 182 13.17 12.09 -12.22
N VAL A 183 12.57 11.28 -13.08
CA VAL A 183 11.17 10.85 -12.97
C VAL A 183 11.19 9.46 -12.36
N ASP A 184 10.54 9.29 -11.23
CA ASP A 184 10.49 8.04 -10.48
C ASP A 184 9.15 7.34 -10.72
N LEU A 185 9.23 6.05 -11.00
CA LEU A 185 8.10 5.18 -11.31
C LEU A 185 7.95 4.16 -10.19
N TYR A 186 7.05 4.43 -9.28
CA TYR A 186 6.76 3.56 -8.14
C TYR A 186 5.61 2.62 -8.46
N LYS A 187 5.65 1.42 -7.92
CA LYS A 187 4.47 0.59 -7.81
C LYS A 187 3.56 1.09 -6.68
N HIS A 188 4.16 1.38 -5.55
CA HIS A 188 3.55 2.07 -4.40
C HIS A 188 4.64 2.88 -3.69
N ARG A 189 4.42 4.17 -3.50
CA ARG A 189 5.31 5.02 -2.69
C ARG A 189 5.15 4.71 -1.21
N GLY A 190 6.19 4.99 -0.44
CA GLY A 190 6.21 4.80 1.00
C GLY A 190 6.55 3.37 1.42
N SER A 191 6.56 3.15 2.71
CA SER A 191 6.81 1.84 3.32
C SER A 191 5.55 1.00 3.34
N THR A 192 5.65 -0.27 2.96
CA THR A 192 4.57 -1.28 3.15
C THR A 192 4.49 -1.77 4.60
N ASP A 193 5.55 -1.56 5.38
CA ASP A 193 5.53 -1.83 6.82
C ASP A 193 4.79 -0.69 7.54
N ILE A 194 4.06 -1.02 8.63
CA ILE A 194 3.45 0.00 9.49
C ILE A 194 4.55 0.82 10.16
N THR A 195 4.57 2.12 9.87
CA THR A 195 5.58 3.03 10.39
C THR A 195 5.19 3.64 11.74
N HIS A 196 3.89 3.90 11.93
CA HIS A 196 3.37 4.56 13.12
C HIS A 196 2.05 3.96 13.57
N GLN A 197 1.79 4.04 14.89
CA GLN A 197 0.51 3.68 15.48
C GLN A 197 -0.12 4.91 16.12
N LEU A 198 -1.28 5.30 15.63
CA LEU A 198 -2.03 6.48 16.06
C LEU A 198 -3.23 6.05 16.89
N ARG A 199 -3.41 6.64 18.06
CA ARG A 199 -4.46 6.26 19.02
C ARG A 199 -5.47 7.38 19.25
N LEU A 200 -6.75 6.99 19.31
CA LEU A 200 -7.82 7.89 19.72
C LEU A 200 -7.57 8.43 21.15
N GLY A 201 -7.72 9.74 21.33
CA GLY A 201 -7.47 10.42 22.59
C GLY A 201 -6.01 10.80 22.86
N ALA A 202 -5.04 10.31 22.06
CA ALA A 202 -3.63 10.70 22.11
C ALA A 202 -3.23 11.48 20.85
N ASP A 203 -3.21 10.81 19.72
CA ASP A 203 -2.82 11.38 18.43
C ASP A 203 -4.03 11.79 17.59
N ILE A 204 -5.16 11.11 17.82
CA ILE A 204 -6.42 11.29 17.09
C ILE A 204 -7.44 11.92 18.01
N LYS A 205 -8.12 12.97 17.50
CA LYS A 205 -9.21 13.67 18.20
C LYS A 205 -10.54 12.97 17.97
N SER A 206 -10.84 12.60 16.73
CA SER A 206 -12.08 11.92 16.37
C SER A 206 -11.92 11.05 15.13
N ILE A 207 -12.70 9.98 15.09
CA ILE A 207 -12.85 9.09 13.93
C ILE A 207 -14.32 9.11 13.54
N THR A 208 -14.64 9.56 12.33
CA THR A 208 -16.00 9.54 11.80
C THR A 208 -16.08 8.43 10.75
N THR A 209 -16.92 7.43 11.00
CA THR A 209 -17.17 6.34 10.07
C THR A 209 -18.39 6.64 9.21
N ASN A 210 -18.22 6.77 7.91
CA ASN A 210 -19.29 6.93 6.94
C ASN A 210 -19.50 5.62 6.18
N LYS A 211 -20.77 5.20 6.10
CA LYS A 211 -21.17 4.01 5.33
C LYS A 211 -22.14 4.42 4.25
N SER A 212 -21.89 4.00 3.02
CA SER A 212 -22.75 4.31 1.87
C SER A 212 -23.01 3.08 1.04
N VAL A 213 -24.22 2.99 0.50
CA VAL A 213 -24.63 2.02 -0.52
C VAL A 213 -24.94 2.69 -1.87
N GLU A 214 -24.55 3.95 -2.03
CA GLU A 214 -24.82 4.72 -3.27
C GLU A 214 -24.16 4.07 -4.49
N GLU A 215 -23.00 3.48 -4.33
CA GLU A 215 -22.27 2.79 -5.38
C GLU A 215 -22.53 1.29 -5.44
N LEU A 216 -23.39 0.79 -4.58
CA LEU A 216 -23.71 -0.63 -4.51
C LEU A 216 -24.18 -1.17 -5.86
N ALA A 217 -23.59 -2.28 -6.26
CA ALA A 217 -24.01 -3.08 -7.40
C ALA A 217 -23.77 -4.56 -7.12
N THR A 218 -24.70 -5.40 -7.53
CA THR A 218 -24.55 -6.87 -7.47
C THR A 218 -24.28 -7.44 -8.86
N ALA A 219 -24.39 -6.61 -9.89
CA ALA A 219 -24.09 -6.97 -11.27
C ALA A 219 -23.64 -5.77 -12.11
N PHE A 220 -22.80 -6.04 -13.10
CA PHE A 220 -22.44 -5.07 -14.14
C PHE A 220 -22.97 -5.48 -15.51
N ASN A 221 -23.57 -4.53 -16.26
CA ASN A 221 -23.71 -4.61 -17.70
C ASN A 221 -22.38 -4.21 -18.36
N VAL A 222 -21.69 -5.17 -18.95
CA VAL A 222 -20.31 -5.00 -19.38
C VAL A 222 -20.20 -4.68 -20.86
N LYS A 223 -19.41 -3.63 -21.20
CA LYS A 223 -19.03 -3.26 -22.56
C LYS A 223 -17.52 -3.21 -22.68
N GLY A 224 -17.01 -3.77 -23.79
CA GLY A 224 -15.59 -3.70 -24.14
C GLY A 224 -15.30 -2.63 -25.20
N GLY A 225 -14.13 -2.73 -25.81
CA GLY A 225 -13.74 -1.95 -26.98
C GLY A 225 -14.42 -2.42 -28.26
N THR A 226 -14.27 -1.66 -29.32
CA THR A 226 -14.85 -1.97 -30.65
C THR A 226 -13.79 -2.64 -31.52
N LEU A 227 -14.11 -3.82 -32.05
CA LEU A 227 -13.23 -4.50 -33.01
C LEU A 227 -13.08 -3.71 -34.31
N LYS A 228 -11.88 -3.73 -34.89
CA LYS A 228 -11.62 -3.02 -36.15
C LYS A 228 -12.59 -3.45 -37.24
N GLY A 229 -13.34 -2.46 -37.77
CA GLY A 229 -14.35 -2.69 -38.81
C GLY A 229 -15.75 -3.08 -38.29
N GLN A 230 -15.99 -2.98 -36.99
CA GLN A 230 -17.31 -3.12 -36.37
C GLN A 230 -17.74 -1.79 -35.73
N ASP A 231 -19.05 -1.53 -35.70
CA ASP A 231 -19.63 -0.33 -35.10
C ASP A 231 -20.12 -0.54 -33.66
N THR A 232 -20.09 -1.77 -33.16
CA THR A 232 -20.59 -2.11 -31.84
C THR A 232 -19.48 -2.67 -30.97
N PRO A 233 -19.35 -2.17 -29.70
CA PRO A 233 -18.39 -2.70 -28.76
C PRO A 233 -18.69 -4.17 -28.40
N ILE A 234 -17.66 -4.92 -28.09
CA ILE A 234 -17.83 -6.28 -27.59
C ILE A 234 -18.54 -6.28 -26.23
N ASN A 235 -19.16 -7.38 -25.89
CA ASN A 235 -19.72 -7.66 -24.58
C ASN A 235 -19.52 -9.14 -24.24
N LEU A 236 -19.98 -9.58 -23.08
CA LEU A 236 -19.77 -10.94 -22.60
C LEU A 236 -20.79 -11.96 -23.10
N SER A 237 -21.77 -11.57 -23.93
CA SER A 237 -22.76 -12.51 -24.47
C SER A 237 -22.09 -13.68 -25.18
N GLY A 238 -22.50 -14.91 -24.80
CA GLY A 238 -21.94 -16.15 -25.32
C GLY A 238 -20.55 -16.53 -24.81
N ALA A 239 -19.97 -15.74 -23.88
CA ALA A 239 -18.77 -16.14 -23.17
C ALA A 239 -19.12 -17.20 -22.10
N ASN A 240 -18.16 -18.08 -21.82
CA ASN A 240 -18.31 -19.18 -20.87
C ASN A 240 -17.17 -19.14 -19.85
N TYR A 241 -17.17 -18.08 -19.03
CA TYR A 241 -16.22 -17.86 -17.93
C TYR A 241 -16.98 -17.72 -16.63
N SER A 242 -16.37 -18.15 -15.53
CA SER A 242 -16.77 -17.79 -14.18
C SER A 242 -15.53 -17.54 -13.32
N SER A 243 -15.70 -16.99 -12.13
CA SER A 243 -14.59 -16.65 -11.25
C SER A 243 -15.05 -16.63 -9.79
N ASP A 244 -14.22 -17.18 -8.92
CA ASP A 244 -14.33 -17.04 -7.45
C ASP A 244 -13.82 -15.66 -6.95
N GLY A 245 -13.43 -14.77 -7.86
CA GLY A 245 -12.83 -13.46 -7.59
C GLY A 245 -11.31 -13.47 -7.59
N THR A 246 -10.67 -14.63 -7.73
CA THR A 246 -9.21 -14.80 -7.80
C THR A 246 -8.77 -15.52 -9.06
N THR A 247 -9.53 -16.52 -9.51
CA THR A 247 -9.20 -17.36 -10.67
C THR A 247 -10.36 -17.38 -11.65
N THR A 248 -10.06 -17.20 -12.94
CA THR A 248 -11.06 -17.33 -14.02
C THR A 248 -11.13 -18.80 -14.47
N HIS A 249 -12.33 -19.35 -14.51
CA HIS A 249 -12.61 -20.73 -14.94
C HIS A 249 -13.22 -20.77 -16.34
N THR A 250 -12.75 -21.70 -17.18
CA THR A 250 -13.28 -21.96 -18.53
C THR A 250 -13.24 -23.47 -18.80
N PRO A 251 -14.37 -24.17 -19.01
CA PRO A 251 -15.74 -23.64 -18.99
C PRO A 251 -16.16 -23.11 -17.62
N ALA A 252 -17.22 -22.29 -17.59
CA ALA A 252 -17.74 -21.72 -16.36
C ALA A 252 -18.13 -22.81 -15.35
N ASP A 253 -17.72 -22.61 -14.10
CA ASP A 253 -18.17 -23.41 -12.98
C ASP A 253 -19.49 -22.82 -12.43
N PRO A 254 -20.59 -23.58 -12.39
CA PRO A 254 -21.87 -23.08 -11.88
C PRO A 254 -21.84 -22.76 -10.38
N ASP A 255 -20.89 -23.30 -9.62
CA ASP A 255 -20.75 -23.07 -8.19
C ASP A 255 -19.93 -21.82 -7.86
N ASP A 256 -19.30 -21.18 -8.87
CA ASP A 256 -18.57 -19.94 -8.69
C ASP A 256 -19.50 -18.77 -8.39
N ASP A 257 -19.06 -17.89 -7.53
CA ASP A 257 -19.81 -16.71 -7.08
C ASP A 257 -19.99 -15.64 -8.18
N TYR A 258 -19.00 -15.47 -9.06
CA TYR A 258 -19.05 -14.50 -10.15
C TYR A 258 -19.34 -15.19 -11.48
N GLN A 259 -20.51 -14.92 -12.05
CA GLN A 259 -21.00 -15.62 -13.24
C GLN A 259 -21.44 -14.66 -14.35
N ILE A 260 -21.37 -15.13 -15.60
CA ILE A 260 -21.89 -14.41 -16.77
C ILE A 260 -23.34 -14.84 -17.03
N VAL A 261 -24.25 -13.86 -17.02
CA VAL A 261 -25.65 -14.03 -17.43
C VAL A 261 -25.97 -13.05 -18.56
N GLY A 262 -26.03 -13.55 -19.79
CA GLY A 262 -26.16 -12.72 -20.98
C GLY A 262 -24.95 -11.81 -21.17
N LYS A 263 -25.13 -10.47 -21.05
CA LYS A 263 -24.04 -9.47 -21.11
C LYS A 263 -23.58 -8.99 -19.73
N GLN A 264 -24.13 -9.58 -18.66
CA GLN A 264 -23.86 -9.16 -17.29
C GLN A 264 -22.84 -10.08 -16.63
N VAL A 265 -22.02 -9.51 -15.75
CA VAL A 265 -21.31 -10.21 -14.69
C VAL A 265 -22.12 -10.02 -13.42
N ARG A 266 -22.43 -11.10 -12.71
CA ARG A 266 -23.23 -11.12 -11.49
C ARG A 266 -22.43 -11.75 -10.35
N CYS A 267 -22.54 -11.20 -9.14
CA CYS A 267 -22.05 -11.81 -7.91
C CYS A 267 -23.26 -12.43 -7.17
N ILE A 268 -23.29 -13.76 -7.09
CA ILE A 268 -24.44 -14.50 -6.58
C ILE A 268 -24.64 -14.27 -5.09
N SER A 269 -23.56 -14.34 -4.29
CA SER A 269 -23.61 -14.09 -2.85
C SER A 269 -24.07 -12.66 -2.51
N ALA A 270 -23.64 -11.68 -3.32
CA ALA A 270 -24.08 -10.30 -3.15
C ALA A 270 -25.59 -10.14 -3.49
N MET A 271 -26.08 -10.80 -4.54
CA MET A 271 -27.50 -10.79 -4.85
C MET A 271 -28.32 -11.39 -3.70
N GLU A 272 -27.90 -12.50 -3.11
CA GLU A 272 -28.55 -13.11 -1.94
C GLU A 272 -28.53 -12.17 -0.73
N LYS A 273 -27.40 -11.55 -0.45
CA LYS A 273 -27.22 -10.59 0.67
C LYS A 273 -28.15 -9.38 0.56
N TRP A 274 -28.32 -8.84 -0.64
CA TRP A 274 -29.07 -7.61 -0.87
C TRP A 274 -30.52 -7.84 -1.35
N ALA A 275 -30.93 -9.10 -1.48
CA ALA A 275 -32.31 -9.43 -1.74
C ALA A 275 -33.23 -8.92 -0.61
N SER A 276 -34.43 -8.46 -0.98
CA SER A 276 -35.41 -7.95 -0.04
C SER A 276 -36.80 -8.44 -0.36
N LYS A 277 -37.77 -8.16 0.52
CA LYS A 277 -39.15 -8.49 0.23
C LYS A 277 -39.75 -7.70 -0.95
N LEU A 278 -39.13 -6.58 -1.32
CA LEU A 278 -39.58 -5.74 -2.44
C LEU A 278 -38.82 -6.07 -3.72
N ASP A 279 -37.61 -6.58 -3.59
CA ASP A 279 -36.73 -7.00 -4.67
C ASP A 279 -36.11 -8.35 -4.29
N THR A 280 -36.75 -9.42 -4.72
CA THR A 280 -36.44 -10.78 -4.26
C THR A 280 -35.23 -11.41 -4.94
N ASP A 281 -34.75 -10.83 -6.05
CA ASP A 281 -33.57 -11.32 -6.75
C ASP A 281 -32.26 -10.54 -6.38
N GLY A 282 -32.37 -9.42 -5.67
CA GLY A 282 -31.25 -8.62 -5.24
C GLY A 282 -30.35 -8.10 -6.39
N LEU A 283 -30.95 -8.00 -7.61
CA LEU A 283 -30.19 -7.66 -8.83
C LEU A 283 -30.05 -6.14 -9.01
N LEU A 284 -28.99 -5.58 -8.47
CA LEU A 284 -28.62 -4.17 -8.59
C LEU A 284 -27.59 -3.99 -9.70
N VAL A 285 -28.04 -3.50 -10.89
CA VAL A 285 -27.22 -3.47 -12.11
C VAL A 285 -26.67 -2.08 -12.40
N ARG A 286 -25.34 -1.97 -12.60
CA ARG A 286 -24.68 -0.77 -13.14
C ARG A 286 -24.04 -1.03 -14.48
N GLN A 287 -23.71 0.04 -15.22
CA GLN A 287 -22.95 -0.05 -16.46
C GLN A 287 -21.46 -0.06 -16.14
N TYR A 288 -20.70 -0.95 -16.78
CA TYR A 288 -19.25 -1.00 -16.71
C TYR A 288 -18.66 -1.05 -18.11
N GLN A 289 -17.63 -0.26 -18.34
CA GLN A 289 -16.93 -0.24 -19.62
C GLN A 289 -15.42 -0.32 -19.39
N TYR A 290 -14.78 -1.21 -20.15
CA TYR A 290 -13.31 -1.35 -20.16
C TYR A 290 -12.85 -1.57 -21.59
N ASP A 291 -11.91 -0.74 -22.07
CA ASP A 291 -11.47 -0.75 -23.47
C ASP A 291 -10.55 -1.91 -23.78
N THR A 292 -11.13 -3.05 -24.05
CA THR A 292 -10.44 -4.26 -24.51
C THR A 292 -11.30 -5.01 -25.51
N THR A 293 -10.68 -5.66 -26.50
CA THR A 293 -11.33 -6.54 -27.47
C THR A 293 -11.25 -8.02 -27.07
N ASN A 294 -10.60 -8.33 -25.93
CA ASN A 294 -10.53 -9.68 -25.37
C ASN A 294 -11.61 -9.89 -24.31
N LYS A 295 -12.54 -10.82 -24.53
CA LYS A 295 -13.64 -11.10 -23.61
C LYS A 295 -13.20 -11.63 -22.25
N GLN A 296 -12.12 -12.41 -22.18
CA GLN A 296 -11.61 -12.93 -20.91
C GLN A 296 -10.99 -11.82 -20.06
N THR A 297 -10.20 -10.96 -20.67
CA THR A 297 -9.67 -9.74 -20.03
C THR A 297 -10.82 -8.85 -19.55
N LEU A 298 -11.82 -8.62 -20.39
CA LEU A 298 -13.00 -7.83 -20.05
C LEU A 298 -13.76 -8.40 -18.84
N PHE A 299 -13.91 -9.72 -18.78
CA PHE A 299 -14.55 -10.40 -17.65
C PHE A 299 -13.73 -10.25 -16.37
N SER A 300 -12.41 -10.50 -16.41
CA SER A 300 -11.54 -10.40 -15.23
C SER A 300 -11.53 -8.99 -14.63
N HIS A 301 -11.47 -7.96 -15.49
CA HIS A 301 -11.57 -6.57 -15.04
C HIS A 301 -12.95 -6.25 -14.46
N ALA A 302 -14.03 -6.71 -15.10
CA ALA A 302 -15.39 -6.49 -14.59
C ALA A 302 -15.60 -7.15 -13.22
N VAL A 303 -15.06 -8.35 -12.98
CA VAL A 303 -15.11 -9.03 -11.67
C VAL A 303 -14.31 -8.23 -10.64
N ALA A 304 -13.10 -7.80 -10.98
CA ALA A 304 -12.26 -7.02 -10.07
C ALA A 304 -12.95 -5.71 -9.60
N GLU A 305 -13.60 -5.01 -10.53
CA GLU A 305 -14.35 -3.79 -10.20
C GLU A 305 -15.68 -4.08 -9.48
N LEU A 306 -16.43 -5.12 -9.89
CA LEU A 306 -17.65 -5.49 -9.20
C LEU A 306 -17.39 -5.83 -7.73
N ARG A 307 -16.28 -6.51 -7.44
CA ARG A 307 -15.85 -6.86 -6.08
C ARG A 307 -15.71 -5.66 -5.14
N LYS A 308 -15.36 -4.49 -5.67
CA LYS A 308 -15.22 -3.26 -4.87
C LYS A 308 -16.56 -2.68 -4.43
N VAL A 309 -17.64 -2.97 -5.17
CA VAL A 309 -18.97 -2.33 -5.00
C VAL A 309 -20.07 -3.28 -4.58
N ILE A 310 -19.81 -4.55 -4.33
CA ILE A 310 -20.79 -5.53 -3.84
C ILE A 310 -21.18 -5.36 -2.37
N ASN A 311 -20.41 -4.56 -1.63
CA ASN A 311 -20.65 -4.25 -0.23
C ASN A 311 -20.86 -2.75 -0.05
N GLU A 312 -21.30 -2.36 1.15
CA GLU A 312 -21.27 -0.97 1.57
C GLU A 312 -19.84 -0.41 1.49
N VAL A 313 -19.72 0.77 0.96
CA VAL A 313 -18.46 1.52 1.01
C VAL A 313 -18.33 2.14 2.39
N VAL A 314 -17.24 1.84 3.08
CA VAL A 314 -16.93 2.40 4.38
C VAL A 314 -15.76 3.34 4.21
N THR A 315 -15.96 4.62 4.58
CA THR A 315 -14.91 5.63 4.61
C THR A 315 -14.71 6.14 6.02
N TYR A 316 -13.49 6.53 6.34
CA TYR A 316 -13.11 7.04 7.65
C TYR A 316 -12.53 8.42 7.50
N ASP A 317 -13.16 9.41 8.17
CA ASP A 317 -12.62 10.76 8.29
C ASP A 317 -11.98 10.89 9.67
N ILE A 318 -10.68 11.20 9.71
CA ILE A 318 -9.89 11.24 10.94
C ILE A 318 -9.41 12.66 11.18
N GLU A 319 -9.75 13.21 12.35
CA GLU A 319 -9.24 14.48 12.85
C GLU A 319 -8.10 14.20 13.82
N PHE A 320 -6.90 14.69 13.50
CA PHE A 320 -5.71 14.48 14.32
C PHE A 320 -5.54 15.58 15.38
N ILE A 321 -5.02 15.22 16.55
CA ILE A 321 -4.46 16.13 17.55
C ILE A 321 -3.01 16.43 17.15
N SER A 322 -2.26 15.38 16.78
CA SER A 322 -0.91 15.46 16.30
C SER A 322 -0.65 14.33 15.29
N PHE A 323 0.27 14.55 14.36
CA PHE A 323 0.69 13.55 13.40
C PHE A 323 2.22 13.48 13.38
N PRO A 324 2.85 12.30 13.23
CA PRO A 324 4.29 12.16 13.28
C PRO A 324 5.03 13.03 12.25
N GLU A 325 6.01 13.82 12.69
CA GLU A 325 6.79 14.71 11.82
C GLU A 325 7.64 13.95 10.79
N ASP A 326 8.07 12.73 11.13
CA ASP A 326 8.87 11.86 10.28
C ASP A 326 8.06 10.98 9.32
N ALA A 327 6.72 11.04 9.40
CA ALA A 327 5.84 10.36 8.45
C ALA A 327 6.10 10.79 7.01
N ARG A 328 6.02 9.87 6.07
CA ARG A 328 6.26 10.10 4.64
C ARG A 328 5.01 9.79 3.82
N LEU A 329 4.91 10.45 2.69
CA LEU A 329 3.84 10.19 1.72
C LEU A 329 3.89 8.73 1.26
N GLY A 330 2.75 8.04 1.33
CA GLY A 330 2.61 6.64 0.96
C GLY A 330 2.87 5.63 2.07
N ASP A 331 3.38 6.05 3.24
CA ASP A 331 3.57 5.16 4.38
C ASP A 331 2.24 4.62 4.92
N TRP A 332 2.29 3.40 5.45
CA TRP A 332 1.16 2.80 6.15
C TRP A 332 1.23 3.10 7.64
N VAL A 333 0.09 3.43 8.24
CA VAL A 333 -0.06 3.71 9.66
C VAL A 333 -1.21 2.90 10.25
N ASN A 334 -1.10 2.55 11.53
CA ASN A 334 -2.20 1.97 12.30
C ASN A 334 -3.01 3.09 12.96
N VAL A 335 -4.33 3.01 12.83
CA VAL A 335 -5.31 3.82 13.54
C VAL A 335 -6.05 2.90 14.53
N VAL A 336 -6.00 3.25 15.80
CA VAL A 336 -6.49 2.42 16.88
C VAL A 336 -7.50 3.17 17.73
N ASP A 337 -8.70 2.60 17.85
CA ASP A 337 -9.71 2.92 18.85
C ASP A 337 -9.99 1.66 19.67
N ASP A 338 -9.47 1.63 20.89
CA ASP A 338 -9.61 0.48 21.78
C ASP A 338 -11.04 0.41 22.40
N GLU A 339 -11.79 1.54 22.46
CA GLU A 339 -13.13 1.57 23.03
C GLU A 339 -14.16 0.93 22.08
N ASP A 340 -14.09 1.28 20.80
CA ASP A 340 -14.97 0.74 19.77
C ASP A 340 -14.41 -0.53 19.10
N ASN A 341 -13.27 -1.05 19.56
CA ASN A 341 -12.53 -2.16 18.96
C ASN A 341 -12.29 -1.95 17.44
N LEU A 342 -11.98 -0.72 17.07
CA LEU A 342 -11.69 -0.35 15.68
C LEU A 342 -10.18 -0.32 15.46
N TYR A 343 -9.72 -1.19 14.58
CA TYR A 343 -8.32 -1.32 14.21
C TYR A 343 -8.21 -1.22 12.70
N LEU A 344 -7.61 -0.12 12.24
CA LEU A 344 -7.48 0.18 10.82
C LEU A 344 -6.00 0.31 10.46
N GLU A 345 -5.63 -0.19 9.30
CA GLU A 345 -4.42 0.23 8.62
C GLU A 345 -4.83 1.19 7.51
N GLY A 346 -4.21 2.35 7.47
CA GLY A 346 -4.47 3.37 6.46
C GLY A 346 -3.17 3.83 5.82
N ARG A 347 -3.23 4.14 4.53
CA ARG A 347 -2.11 4.68 3.78
C ARG A 347 -2.18 6.20 3.75
N ILE A 348 -1.04 6.87 3.88
CA ILE A 348 -0.94 8.32 3.77
C ILE A 348 -1.03 8.71 2.29
N LEU A 349 -2.17 9.26 1.87
CA LEU A 349 -2.43 9.67 0.49
C LEU A 349 -2.04 11.12 0.23
N ALA A 350 -2.21 11.98 1.22
CA ALA A 350 -1.75 13.36 1.16
C ALA A 350 -1.10 13.77 2.49
N LEU A 351 -0.10 14.63 2.42
CA LEU A 351 0.69 15.05 3.56
C LEU A 351 0.95 16.55 3.50
N LYS A 352 0.66 17.24 4.60
CA LYS A 352 0.89 18.67 4.77
C LYS A 352 1.80 18.88 5.97
N LYS A 353 2.91 19.58 5.79
CA LYS A 353 3.93 19.81 6.82
C LYS A 353 4.32 21.27 6.92
N SER A 354 4.49 21.76 8.15
CA SER A 354 5.18 23.00 8.45
C SER A 354 6.37 22.72 9.35
N ALA A 355 7.57 23.07 8.89
CA ALA A 355 8.78 22.92 9.68
C ALA A 355 8.94 24.08 10.70
N VAL A 356 8.31 25.23 10.46
CA VAL A 356 8.32 26.37 11.37
C VAL A 356 7.37 26.14 12.55
N LEU A 357 6.17 25.63 12.28
CA LEU A 357 5.15 25.37 13.30
C LEU A 357 5.32 24.01 13.97
N HIS A 358 6.16 23.14 13.44
CA HIS A 358 6.27 21.73 13.86
C HIS A 358 4.91 21.00 13.78
N GLU A 359 4.17 21.29 12.74
CA GLU A 359 2.84 20.69 12.51
C GLU A 359 2.89 19.77 11.27
N THR A 360 2.24 18.62 11.42
CA THR A 360 2.02 17.68 10.33
C THR A 360 0.57 17.26 10.33
N THR A 361 -0.07 17.27 9.18
CA THR A 361 -1.40 16.71 8.96
C THR A 361 -1.38 15.79 7.75
N ALA A 362 -2.26 14.79 7.74
CA ALA A 362 -2.32 13.81 6.68
C ALA A 362 -3.75 13.47 6.29
N THR A 363 -3.93 13.07 5.03
CA THR A 363 -5.14 12.39 4.58
C THR A 363 -4.81 10.91 4.43
N LEU A 364 -5.58 10.06 5.09
CA LEU A 364 -5.43 8.62 5.04
C LEU A 364 -6.50 7.99 4.14
N GLY A 365 -6.14 6.89 3.49
CA GLY A 365 -7.06 6.11 2.66
C GLY A 365 -6.58 4.68 2.46
N GLU A 366 -7.13 3.96 1.48
CA GLU A 366 -6.79 2.54 1.22
C GLU A 366 -6.93 1.65 2.46
N TRP A 367 -8.03 1.81 3.20
CA TRP A 367 -8.24 1.24 4.51
C TRP A 367 -8.28 -0.30 4.52
N ILE A 368 -7.55 -0.89 5.46
CA ILE A 368 -7.63 -2.32 5.79
C ILE A 368 -8.16 -2.44 7.22
N ILE A 369 -9.29 -3.13 7.38
CA ILE A 369 -9.89 -3.39 8.70
C ILE A 369 -9.24 -4.64 9.27
N ARG A 370 -8.66 -4.54 10.47
CA ARG A 370 -8.05 -5.65 11.20
C ARG A 370 -8.97 -6.13 12.32
N GLY A 371 -8.91 -7.41 12.64
CA GLY A 371 -9.69 -8.01 13.72
C GLY A 371 -9.16 -7.73 15.14
N SER A 372 -7.94 -7.17 15.26
CA SER A 372 -7.31 -6.80 16.53
C SER A 372 -6.23 -5.74 16.31
N GLY A 373 -5.90 -4.96 17.34
CA GLY A 373 -4.80 -3.98 17.31
C GLY A 373 -3.39 -4.59 17.32
N ILE A 374 -3.29 -5.92 17.20
CA ILE A 374 -2.02 -6.61 17.13
C ILE A 374 -1.60 -6.71 15.66
N SER A 375 -0.49 -6.07 15.31
CA SER A 375 0.04 -6.12 13.95
C SER A 375 0.42 -7.55 13.56
N GLU A 376 0.30 -7.89 12.27
CA GLU A 376 0.73 -9.20 11.74
C GLU A 376 2.19 -9.53 12.10
N ARG A 377 3.04 -8.51 12.17
CA ARG A 377 4.44 -8.67 12.58
C ARG A 377 4.58 -9.08 14.04
N LEU A 378 3.73 -8.58 14.95
CA LEU A 378 3.70 -9.02 16.36
C LEU A 378 3.15 -10.43 16.48
N ILE A 379 2.16 -10.79 15.67
CA ILE A 379 1.63 -12.16 15.57
C ILE A 379 2.74 -13.08 15.05
N ALA A 380 3.40 -12.71 13.95
CA ALA A 380 4.52 -13.48 13.40
C ALA A 380 5.70 -13.62 14.38
N LEU A 381 6.04 -12.55 15.11
CA LEU A 381 7.07 -12.61 16.16
C LEU A 381 6.65 -13.51 17.33
N ALA A 382 5.39 -13.45 17.74
CA ALA A 382 4.87 -14.34 18.78
C ALA A 382 4.92 -15.81 18.33
N ASP A 383 4.59 -16.08 17.07
CA ASP A 383 4.70 -17.42 16.48
C ASP A 383 6.16 -17.87 16.38
N GLU A 384 7.09 -16.98 15.99
CA GLU A 384 8.52 -17.29 15.95
C GLU A 384 9.06 -17.62 17.36
N VAL A 385 8.71 -16.81 18.37
CA VAL A 385 9.09 -17.08 19.78
C VAL A 385 8.50 -18.39 20.26
N ARG A 386 7.25 -18.68 19.88
CA ARG A 386 6.58 -19.96 20.19
C ARG A 386 7.33 -21.14 19.54
N GLN A 387 7.69 -21.04 18.28
CA GLN A 387 8.44 -22.07 17.57
C GLN A 387 9.85 -22.27 18.17
N GLN A 388 10.51 -21.20 18.59
CA GLN A 388 11.79 -21.30 19.30
C GLN A 388 11.63 -21.98 20.65
N ALA A 389 10.57 -21.68 21.41
CA ALA A 389 10.26 -22.33 22.67
C ALA A 389 9.98 -23.84 22.51
N LEU A 390 9.22 -24.22 21.47
CA LEU A 390 8.99 -25.61 21.10
C LEU A 390 10.29 -26.35 20.74
N SER A 391 11.18 -25.69 19.99
CA SER A 391 12.48 -26.27 19.61
C SER A 391 13.44 -26.44 20.81
N ALA A 392 13.23 -25.68 21.90
CA ALA A 392 14.01 -25.79 23.12
C ALA A 392 13.52 -26.92 24.06
N THR A 393 12.45 -27.63 23.71
CA THR A 393 11.96 -28.76 24.48
C THR A 393 12.83 -30.00 24.28
N SER A 394 13.05 -30.75 25.33
CA SER A 394 13.60 -32.11 25.23
C SER A 394 12.53 -33.14 25.58
N ILE A 395 12.56 -34.28 24.90
CA ILE A 395 11.56 -35.32 25.12
C ILE A 395 12.26 -36.62 25.48
N THR A 396 11.81 -37.25 26.56
CA THR A 396 12.23 -38.62 26.89
C THR A 396 11.08 -39.59 26.71
N ILE A 397 11.39 -40.79 26.22
CA ILE A 397 10.44 -41.88 26.05
C ILE A 397 10.70 -42.94 27.12
N ASN A 398 9.72 -43.19 27.97
CA ASN A 398 9.73 -44.28 28.91
C ASN A 398 8.89 -45.44 28.40
N SER A 399 9.36 -46.66 28.63
CA SER A 399 8.65 -47.89 28.27
C SER A 399 8.22 -48.65 29.52
N SER A 400 6.95 -49.07 29.60
CA SER A 400 6.40 -49.79 30.74
C SER A 400 7.05 -51.14 30.96
N ASN A 401 7.58 -51.78 29.92
CA ASN A 401 8.16 -53.12 29.98
C ASN A 401 9.63 -53.14 29.58
N GLY A 402 10.32 -52.00 29.76
CA GLY A 402 11.74 -51.83 29.41
C GLY A 402 11.97 -51.62 27.91
N LEU A 403 13.24 -51.53 27.50
CA LEU A 403 13.66 -51.21 26.14
C LEU A 403 14.27 -52.44 25.43
N ILE A 404 14.34 -53.61 26.07
CA ILE A 404 14.94 -54.84 25.51
C ILE A 404 13.87 -55.93 25.51
N PHE A 405 13.59 -56.47 24.32
CA PHE A 405 12.59 -57.53 24.10
C PHE A 405 13.29 -58.75 23.44
N ASN A 406 13.25 -59.89 24.13
CA ASN A 406 13.84 -61.11 23.64
C ASN A 406 12.79 -61.98 22.95
N ASN A 407 12.75 -61.97 21.63
CA ASN A 407 12.03 -62.90 20.72
C ASN A 407 10.57 -63.23 21.08
N THR A 408 9.86 -62.40 21.81
CA THR A 408 8.45 -62.52 22.14
C THR A 408 7.66 -61.33 21.60
N ALA A 409 6.37 -61.51 21.47
CA ALA A 409 5.49 -60.39 21.05
C ALA A 409 5.71 -59.18 21.95
N ILE A 410 6.02 -58.04 21.36
CA ILE A 410 6.21 -56.78 22.06
C ILE A 410 4.85 -56.30 22.53
N ASN A 411 4.69 -56.08 23.82
CA ASN A 411 3.54 -55.40 24.38
C ASN A 411 4.05 -54.42 25.44
N THR A 412 4.12 -53.17 25.05
CA THR A 412 4.63 -52.12 25.97
C THR A 412 3.91 -50.81 25.70
N THR A 413 3.75 -50.03 26.76
CA THR A 413 3.27 -48.65 26.63
C THR A 413 4.48 -47.71 26.66
N LEU A 414 4.63 -46.95 25.59
CA LEU A 414 5.58 -45.85 25.50
C LEU A 414 4.92 -44.61 26.08
N THR A 415 5.62 -43.90 26.96
CA THR A 415 5.15 -42.64 27.56
C THR A 415 6.16 -41.55 27.27
N ALA A 416 5.71 -40.48 26.67
CA ALA A 416 6.50 -39.27 26.46
C ALA A 416 6.52 -38.41 27.72
N ILE A 417 7.67 -37.90 28.08
CA ILE A 417 7.83 -36.84 29.08
C ILE A 417 8.51 -35.69 28.35
N VAL A 418 7.82 -34.58 28.28
CA VAL A 418 8.33 -33.35 27.64
C VAL A 418 8.96 -32.48 28.72
N TYR A 419 10.20 -32.07 28.54
CA TYR A 419 10.87 -31.15 29.45
C TYR A 419 10.97 -29.76 28.81
N TYR A 420 10.55 -28.76 29.57
CA TYR A 420 10.77 -27.36 29.25
C TYR A 420 11.53 -26.71 30.42
N GLY A 421 12.80 -26.42 30.18
CA GLY A 421 13.73 -26.13 31.28
C GLY A 421 13.85 -27.30 32.26
N GLU A 422 13.55 -27.09 33.53
CA GLU A 422 13.58 -28.12 34.58
C GLU A 422 12.20 -28.76 34.83
N GLU A 423 11.14 -28.26 34.18
CA GLU A 423 9.77 -28.76 34.37
C GLU A 423 9.48 -29.96 33.46
N ALA A 424 8.95 -31.04 34.09
CA ALA A 424 8.51 -32.25 33.39
C ALA A 424 7.00 -32.15 33.10
N ILE A 425 6.61 -32.03 31.83
CA ILE A 425 5.24 -31.96 31.35
C ILE A 425 4.80 -33.37 30.96
N THR A 426 3.73 -33.85 31.58
CA THR A 426 3.20 -35.22 31.39
C THR A 426 1.72 -35.24 31.01
N THR A 427 1.08 -34.08 30.88
CA THR A 427 -0.35 -33.95 30.55
C THR A 427 -0.56 -32.95 29.40
N GLN A 428 -1.59 -33.20 28.58
CA GLN A 428 -1.96 -32.33 27.48
C GLN A 428 -2.38 -30.94 27.97
N THR A 429 -3.14 -30.85 29.05
CA THR A 429 -3.57 -29.58 29.65
C THR A 429 -2.36 -28.70 30.01
N ARG A 430 -1.33 -29.29 30.64
CA ARG A 430 -0.13 -28.53 31.02
C ARG A 430 0.68 -28.12 29.80
N LEU A 431 0.71 -28.97 28.77
CA LEU A 431 1.35 -28.63 27.49
C LEU A 431 0.67 -27.41 26.80
N GLU A 432 -0.67 -27.42 26.78
CA GLU A 432 -1.49 -26.34 26.22
C GLU A 432 -1.36 -25.05 27.03
N GLU A 433 -1.27 -25.10 28.36
CA GLU A 433 -1.05 -23.91 29.19
C GLU A 433 0.28 -23.21 28.88
N ILE A 434 1.32 -23.96 28.48
CA ILE A 434 2.67 -23.41 28.22
C ILE A 434 2.82 -22.99 26.75
N PHE A 435 2.34 -23.80 25.80
CA PHE A 435 2.64 -23.63 24.37
C PHE A 435 1.41 -23.27 23.51
N GLY A 436 0.20 -23.27 24.09
CA GLY A 436 -1.05 -22.97 23.41
C GLY A 436 -1.87 -24.20 23.00
N ASP A 437 -3.14 -23.96 22.68
CA ASP A 437 -4.17 -25.01 22.55
C ASP A 437 -3.98 -25.96 21.35
N ASP A 438 -3.17 -25.61 20.36
CA ASP A 438 -2.96 -26.40 19.14
C ASP A 438 -1.79 -27.39 19.26
N VAL A 439 -0.93 -27.23 20.28
CA VAL A 439 0.27 -28.03 20.43
C VAL A 439 -0.02 -29.41 20.96
N ARG A 440 0.53 -30.44 20.34
CA ARG A 440 0.31 -31.84 20.66
C ARG A 440 1.64 -32.63 20.72
N VAL A 441 1.65 -33.68 21.50
CA VAL A 441 2.67 -34.74 21.43
C VAL A 441 2.28 -35.69 20.32
N LYS A 442 3.11 -35.81 19.28
CA LYS A 442 2.85 -36.65 18.10
C LYS A 442 3.87 -37.77 18.00
N TRP A 443 3.39 -39.00 17.79
CA TRP A 443 4.20 -40.20 17.62
C TRP A 443 4.36 -40.61 16.18
N TYR A 444 5.57 -40.94 15.80
CA TYR A 444 5.91 -41.36 14.46
C TYR A 444 6.53 -42.73 14.44
N GLN A 445 6.14 -43.59 13.52
CA GLN A 445 6.74 -44.87 13.19
C GLN A 445 7.40 -44.78 11.82
N ASN A 446 8.70 -45.00 11.77
CA ASN A 446 9.47 -44.87 10.53
C ASN A 446 9.21 -43.57 9.77
N GLY A 447 9.00 -42.47 10.49
CA GLY A 447 8.73 -41.13 9.92
C GLY A 447 7.25 -40.83 9.59
N SER A 448 6.32 -41.78 9.73
CA SER A 448 4.90 -41.57 9.50
C SER A 448 4.16 -41.36 10.82
N LEU A 449 3.28 -40.35 10.90
CA LEU A 449 2.45 -40.08 12.08
C LEU A 449 1.50 -41.25 12.35
N ILE A 450 1.51 -41.75 13.58
CA ILE A 450 0.71 -42.92 14.00
C ILE A 450 -0.21 -42.66 15.19
N ASN A 451 0.12 -41.69 16.05
CA ASN A 451 -0.68 -41.37 17.23
C ASN A 451 -0.40 -39.95 17.71
N THR A 452 -1.38 -39.42 18.48
CA THR A 452 -1.28 -38.12 19.15
C THR A 452 -1.62 -38.32 20.65
N GLY A 453 -0.84 -37.67 21.51
CA GLY A 453 -0.97 -37.76 22.97
C GLY A 453 0.26 -38.31 23.67
N PHE A 454 0.28 -38.27 24.99
CA PHE A 454 1.47 -38.59 25.81
C PHE A 454 1.82 -40.08 25.84
N THR A 455 0.92 -40.97 25.45
CA THR A 455 1.14 -42.42 25.49
C THR A 455 0.83 -43.07 24.15
N TYR A 456 1.61 -44.12 23.83
CA TYR A 456 1.38 -44.98 22.68
C TYR A 456 1.63 -46.44 23.02
N ASN A 457 0.69 -47.33 22.66
CA ASN A 457 0.79 -48.78 22.94
C ASN A 457 1.37 -49.52 21.75
N VAL A 458 2.52 -50.13 21.96
CA VAL A 458 3.15 -51.02 20.97
C VAL A 458 2.78 -52.46 21.29
N THR A 459 1.96 -53.08 20.41
CA THR A 459 1.46 -54.45 20.61
C THR A 459 2.12 -55.49 19.71
N SER A 460 2.75 -55.06 18.62
CA SER A 460 3.62 -55.89 17.76
C SER A 460 4.54 -54.96 17.00
N ALA A 461 5.84 -55.18 17.11
CA ALA A 461 6.81 -54.44 16.35
C ALA A 461 7.81 -55.40 15.70
N ASN A 462 8.25 -55.05 14.49
CA ASN A 462 9.39 -55.67 13.89
C ASN A 462 10.67 -55.05 14.45
N THR A 463 11.73 -55.80 14.50
CA THR A 463 13.04 -55.35 15.02
C THR A 463 13.69 -54.20 14.26
N SER A 464 13.12 -53.82 13.10
CA SER A 464 13.55 -52.71 12.27
C SER A 464 12.69 -51.43 12.38
N GLU A 465 11.67 -51.42 13.24
CA GLU A 465 10.80 -50.27 13.42
C GLU A 465 11.42 -49.25 14.37
N SER A 466 11.37 -47.98 14.05
CA SER A 466 11.77 -46.88 14.92
C SER A 466 10.56 -46.04 15.31
N TYR A 467 10.49 -45.69 16.58
CA TYR A 467 9.46 -44.80 17.11
C TYR A 467 10.11 -43.50 17.56
N THR A 468 9.58 -42.40 17.11
CA THR A 468 10.01 -41.08 17.51
C THR A 468 8.82 -40.28 18.00
N VAL A 469 9.06 -39.29 18.85
CA VAL A 469 8.03 -38.41 19.37
C VAL A 469 8.48 -36.98 19.19
N LYS A 470 7.54 -36.11 18.89
CA LYS A 470 7.76 -34.68 18.75
C LYS A 470 6.65 -33.89 19.42
N VAL A 471 6.95 -32.68 19.84
CA VAL A 471 5.98 -31.66 20.21
C VAL A 471 5.88 -30.68 19.06
N GLU A 472 4.71 -30.61 18.49
CA GLU A 472 4.45 -29.74 17.32
C GLU A 472 2.97 -29.40 17.19
N ASP A 473 2.64 -28.35 16.42
CA ASP A 473 1.29 -27.89 16.12
C ASP A 473 0.53 -28.85 15.20
#